data_d4a73a37f90083c0c0a06884b312c051
#
_entry.id   d4a73a37f90083c0c0a06884b312c051
#
_cell.length_a   1.000
_cell.length_b   1.000
_cell.length_c   1.000
_cell.angle_alpha   90.00
_cell.angle_beta   90.00
_cell.angle_gamma   90.00
#
_symmetry.space_group_name_H-M   'P 1'
#
loop_
_entity.id
_entity.type
_entity.pdbx_description
1 polymer ?
#
loop_
_entity_poly.entity_id
_entity_poly.type
_entity_poly.pdbx_seq_one_letter_code
_entity_poly.pdbx_strand_id
1 'polypeptide(L)'
;MLMFTTRRILSGVALTLVGFVAALPAAAQDAAAVTKGQQVYTAQKCSVCHQIAGKGNKANPLDKVGTKLPPDDIKQWITHPVDAAAKAKSAKKPPMPAKYGSLPAADVDALVAYMQSLK
;
A
#
# COMPACT_ATOMS: atom_id res chain seq x y z
N MET A 1 41.41 50.03 -47.41
CA MET A 1 40.99 48.67 -47.67
C MET A 1 40.44 48.09 -46.36
N LEU A 2 39.10 48.18 -46.11
CA LEU A 2 38.46 47.67 -44.88
C LEU A 2 37.99 46.26 -45.14
N MET A 3 38.53 45.30 -44.39
CA MET A 3 38.00 43.92 -44.35
C MET A 3 36.94 43.81 -43.25
N PHE A 4 35.64 43.64 -43.64
CA PHE A 4 34.58 43.35 -42.75
C PHE A 4 34.55 41.85 -42.51
N THR A 5 34.86 41.43 -41.30
CA THR A 5 34.75 40.04 -40.86
C THR A 5 33.35 39.81 -40.27
N THR A 6 32.49 39.12 -41.02
CA THR A 6 31.13 38.76 -40.61
C THR A 6 31.18 37.61 -39.63
N ARG A 7 30.95 37.87 -38.35
CA ARG A 7 30.80 36.88 -37.30
C ARG A 7 29.36 36.29 -37.36
N ARG A 8 29.22 35.06 -37.83
CA ARG A 8 27.97 34.30 -37.75
C ARG A 8 27.80 33.80 -36.35
N ILE A 9 26.80 34.36 -35.62
CA ILE A 9 26.33 33.84 -34.31
C ILE A 9 25.36 32.74 -34.60
N LEU A 10 25.78 31.46 -34.37
CA LEU A 10 24.87 30.34 -34.34
C LEU A 10 24.16 30.36 -32.97
N SER A 11 22.91 30.83 -32.96
CA SER A 11 22.01 30.66 -31.80
C SER A 11 21.54 29.22 -31.76
N GLY A 12 22.14 28.41 -30.87
CA GLY A 12 21.64 27.08 -30.54
C GLY A 12 20.40 27.22 -29.66
N VAL A 13 19.26 26.92 -30.24
CA VAL A 13 18.00 26.75 -29.45
C VAL A 13 18.09 25.43 -28.73
N ALA A 14 18.44 25.48 -27.44
CA ALA A 14 18.33 24.29 -26.56
C ALA A 14 16.85 24.04 -26.25
N LEU A 15 16.28 23.04 -26.89
CA LEU A 15 14.90 22.54 -26.60
C LEU A 15 14.95 21.75 -25.29
N THR A 16 14.69 22.41 -24.16
CA THR A 16 14.49 21.70 -22.87
C THR A 16 13.13 21.00 -22.90
N LEU A 17 13.16 19.70 -23.11
CA LEU A 17 12.01 18.82 -22.87
C LEU A 17 11.73 18.80 -21.37
N VAL A 18 10.83 19.66 -20.89
CA VAL A 18 10.26 19.56 -19.54
C VAL A 18 9.31 18.38 -19.55
N GLY A 19 9.78 17.24 -19.01
CA GLY A 19 8.94 16.07 -18.80
C GLY A 19 7.83 16.42 -17.82
N PHE A 20 6.58 16.49 -18.31
CA PHE A 20 5.39 16.67 -17.50
C PHE A 20 5.10 15.34 -16.77
N VAL A 21 5.59 15.22 -15.54
CA VAL A 21 5.22 14.10 -14.66
C VAL A 21 3.82 14.43 -14.12
N ALA A 22 2.79 13.85 -14.74
CA ALA A 22 1.43 13.96 -14.25
C ALA A 22 1.32 13.20 -12.91
N ALA A 23 1.22 13.93 -11.79
CA ALA A 23 0.93 13.34 -10.49
C ALA A 23 -0.52 12.84 -10.47
N LEU A 24 -0.73 11.56 -10.15
CA LEU A 24 -2.07 11.02 -9.94
C LEU A 24 -2.71 11.65 -8.70
N PRO A 25 -4.03 11.94 -8.71
CA PRO A 25 -4.72 12.45 -7.53
C PRO A 25 -4.64 11.42 -6.37
N ALA A 26 -4.54 11.90 -5.13
CA ALA A 26 -4.40 11.07 -3.93
C ALA A 26 -5.50 10.00 -3.82
N ALA A 27 -6.76 10.34 -4.14
CA ALA A 27 -7.88 9.38 -4.13
C ALA A 27 -7.69 8.21 -5.10
N ALA A 28 -7.08 8.42 -6.28
CA ALA A 28 -6.78 7.35 -7.23
C ALA A 28 -5.63 6.46 -6.73
N GLN A 29 -4.65 7.03 -6.03
CA GLN A 29 -3.56 6.27 -5.38
C GLN A 29 -4.11 5.40 -4.26
N ASP A 30 -5.01 5.91 -3.43
CA ASP A 30 -5.66 5.15 -2.36
C ASP A 30 -6.50 4.00 -2.91
N ALA A 31 -7.30 4.23 -3.96
CA ALA A 31 -8.08 3.20 -4.60
C ALA A 31 -7.20 2.10 -5.23
N ALA A 32 -6.09 2.46 -5.85
CA ALA A 32 -5.13 1.49 -6.40
C ALA A 32 -4.47 0.66 -5.29
N ALA A 33 -4.09 1.27 -4.16
CA ALA A 33 -3.54 0.58 -3.01
C ALA A 33 -4.54 -0.41 -2.40
N VAL A 34 -5.81 0.00 -2.26
CA VAL A 34 -6.89 -0.88 -1.78
C VAL A 34 -7.09 -2.07 -2.70
N THR A 35 -7.13 -1.86 -4.02
CA THR A 35 -7.27 -2.94 -5.01
C THR A 35 -6.10 -3.92 -4.92
N LYS A 36 -4.86 -3.41 -4.82
CA LYS A 36 -3.69 -4.26 -4.60
C LYS A 36 -3.79 -5.04 -3.29
N GLY A 37 -4.24 -4.41 -2.23
CA GLY A 37 -4.44 -5.06 -0.93
C GLY A 37 -5.46 -6.21 -1.00
N GLN A 38 -6.55 -6.04 -1.75
CA GLN A 38 -7.52 -7.12 -2.01
C GLN A 38 -6.88 -8.30 -2.74
N GLN A 39 -6.03 -8.02 -3.74
CA GLN A 39 -5.31 -9.06 -4.48
C GLN A 39 -4.35 -9.83 -3.56
N VAL A 40 -3.58 -9.12 -2.72
CA VAL A 40 -2.67 -9.75 -1.74
C VAL A 40 -3.45 -10.57 -0.72
N TYR A 41 -4.56 -10.04 -0.20
CA TYR A 41 -5.46 -10.75 0.72
C TYR A 41 -5.92 -12.09 0.14
N THR A 42 -6.32 -12.09 -1.12
CA THR A 42 -6.75 -13.30 -1.83
C THR A 42 -5.58 -14.25 -2.07
N ALA A 43 -4.46 -13.76 -2.56
CA ALA A 43 -3.27 -14.55 -2.87
C ALA A 43 -2.70 -15.23 -1.61
N GLN A 44 -2.73 -14.54 -0.48
CA GLN A 44 -2.25 -15.07 0.81
C GLN A 44 -3.30 -15.92 1.54
N LYS A 45 -4.48 -16.11 0.95
CA LYS A 45 -5.58 -16.93 1.51
C LYS A 45 -6.00 -16.49 2.91
N CYS A 46 -6.03 -15.19 3.17
CA CYS A 46 -6.39 -14.64 4.49
C CYS A 46 -7.81 -15.01 4.92
N SER A 47 -8.71 -15.28 3.97
CA SER A 47 -10.08 -15.72 4.21
C SER A 47 -10.20 -17.10 4.88
N VAL A 48 -9.12 -17.90 4.91
CA VAL A 48 -9.10 -19.16 5.66
C VAL A 48 -9.30 -18.91 7.17
N CYS A 49 -8.77 -17.79 7.66
CA CYS A 49 -8.88 -17.42 9.07
C CYS A 49 -9.77 -16.20 9.34
N HIS A 50 -10.03 -15.36 8.32
CA HIS A 50 -10.76 -14.10 8.47
C HIS A 50 -12.01 -14.04 7.60
N GLN A 51 -13.01 -13.26 8.05
CA GLN A 51 -14.20 -12.94 7.28
C GLN A 51 -14.23 -11.46 6.91
N ILE A 52 -14.63 -11.18 5.67
CA ILE A 52 -14.98 -9.82 5.20
C ILE A 52 -16.27 -9.91 4.40
N ALA A 53 -17.25 -9.08 4.72
CA ALA A 53 -18.54 -9.00 4.04
C ALA A 53 -19.23 -10.38 3.90
N GLY A 54 -19.22 -11.16 4.97
CA GLY A 54 -19.84 -12.47 5.00
C GLY A 54 -19.05 -13.61 4.32
N LYS A 55 -17.88 -13.31 3.72
CA LYS A 55 -17.02 -14.28 3.04
C LYS A 55 -15.82 -14.64 3.91
N GLY A 56 -15.54 -15.93 4.07
CA GLY A 56 -14.41 -16.43 4.85
C GLY A 56 -14.82 -16.97 6.23
N ASN A 57 -13.85 -17.03 7.14
CA ASN A 57 -14.04 -17.65 8.45
C ASN A 57 -14.67 -16.67 9.45
N LYS A 58 -15.85 -17.01 9.95
CA LYS A 58 -16.65 -16.21 10.89
C LYS A 58 -15.98 -15.97 12.25
N ALA A 59 -14.99 -16.77 12.63
CA ALA A 59 -14.33 -16.66 13.94
C ALA A 59 -13.54 -15.37 14.12
N ASN A 60 -13.04 -14.78 13.02
CA ASN A 60 -12.22 -13.58 13.04
C ASN A 60 -12.66 -12.59 11.96
N PRO A 61 -13.80 -11.91 12.14
CA PRO A 61 -14.27 -10.92 11.17
C PRO A 61 -13.36 -9.68 11.17
N LEU A 62 -13.08 -9.17 9.97
CA LEU A 62 -12.33 -7.94 9.74
C LEU A 62 -13.23 -6.76 9.34
N ASP A 63 -14.55 -6.99 9.33
CA ASP A 63 -15.51 -5.93 9.05
C ASP A 63 -15.30 -4.76 10.02
N LYS A 64 -15.23 -3.55 9.48
CA LYS A 64 -14.99 -2.32 10.23
C LYS A 64 -13.64 -2.25 10.97
N VAL A 65 -12.67 -3.09 10.61
CA VAL A 65 -11.34 -3.04 11.24
C VAL A 65 -10.65 -1.68 11.05
N GLY A 66 -10.90 -1.02 9.93
CA GLY A 66 -10.38 0.32 9.65
C GLY A 66 -10.93 1.44 10.54
N THR A 67 -12.04 1.20 11.25
CA THR A 67 -12.54 2.12 12.29
C THR A 67 -12.07 1.75 13.69
N LYS A 68 -11.63 0.50 13.88
CA LYS A 68 -11.24 -0.04 15.20
C LYS A 68 -9.77 0.10 15.50
N LEU A 69 -8.92 0.01 14.47
CA LEU A 69 -7.47 0.01 14.61
C LEU A 69 -6.82 1.07 13.70
N PRO A 70 -5.82 1.80 14.21
CA PRO A 70 -5.00 2.68 13.36
C PRO A 70 -4.11 1.87 12.41
N PRO A 71 -3.59 2.49 11.34
CA PRO A 71 -2.76 1.80 10.33
C PRO A 71 -1.56 1.05 10.91
N ASP A 72 -0.88 1.65 11.88
CA ASP A 72 0.32 1.05 12.49
C ASP A 72 -0.02 -0.22 13.30
N ASP A 73 -1.14 -0.25 13.98
CA ASP A 73 -1.59 -1.44 14.71
C ASP A 73 -2.01 -2.55 13.73
N ILE A 74 -2.66 -2.22 12.62
CA ILE A 74 -2.97 -3.19 11.55
C ILE A 74 -1.67 -3.75 10.96
N LYS A 75 -0.70 -2.89 10.68
CA LYS A 75 0.62 -3.31 10.18
C LYS A 75 1.31 -4.26 11.16
N GLN A 76 1.25 -3.95 12.45
CA GLN A 76 1.82 -4.79 13.50
C GLN A 76 1.14 -6.17 13.55
N TRP A 77 -0.17 -6.26 13.41
CA TRP A 77 -0.88 -7.53 13.32
C TRP A 77 -0.42 -8.38 12.14
N ILE A 78 -0.11 -7.78 11.01
CA ILE A 78 0.35 -8.49 9.81
C ILE A 78 1.80 -8.95 9.97
N THR A 79 2.68 -8.09 10.46
CA THR A 79 4.13 -8.32 10.46
C THR A 79 4.68 -8.93 11.75
N HIS A 80 4.05 -8.63 12.90
CA HIS A 80 4.46 -9.07 14.23
C HIS A 80 3.24 -9.55 15.04
N PRO A 81 2.53 -10.58 14.56
CA PRO A 81 1.24 -10.98 15.17
C PRO A 81 1.36 -11.47 16.61
N VAL A 82 2.50 -12.01 17.01
CA VAL A 82 2.74 -12.45 18.39
C VAL A 82 2.73 -11.25 19.34
N ASP A 83 3.44 -10.19 18.99
CA ASP A 83 3.51 -8.96 19.80
C ASP A 83 2.16 -8.23 19.79
N ALA A 84 1.51 -8.17 18.63
CA ALA A 84 0.19 -7.58 18.50
C ALA A 84 -0.85 -8.32 19.36
N ALA A 85 -0.83 -9.63 19.36
CA ALA A 85 -1.72 -10.46 20.18
C ALA A 85 -1.46 -10.24 21.69
N ALA A 86 -0.20 -10.18 22.10
CA ALA A 86 0.18 -9.90 23.47
C ALA A 86 -0.31 -8.50 23.92
N LYS A 87 -0.10 -7.46 23.09
CA LYS A 87 -0.58 -6.10 23.33
C LYS A 87 -2.10 -6.05 23.47
N ALA A 88 -2.82 -6.76 22.60
CA ALA A 88 -4.27 -6.83 22.59
C ALA A 88 -4.86 -7.81 23.62
N LYS A 89 -4.03 -8.53 24.37
CA LYS A 89 -4.43 -9.62 25.28
C LYS A 89 -5.32 -10.65 24.59
N SER A 90 -5.01 -10.96 23.34
CA SER A 90 -5.77 -11.92 22.53
C SER A 90 -5.40 -13.36 22.88
N ALA A 91 -6.41 -14.17 23.19
CA ALA A 91 -6.28 -15.60 23.45
C ALA A 91 -6.79 -16.46 22.29
N LYS A 92 -7.04 -15.89 21.11
CA LYS A 92 -7.60 -16.61 19.96
C LYS A 92 -6.66 -17.71 19.46
N LYS A 93 -7.24 -18.84 19.10
CA LYS A 93 -6.54 -20.02 18.57
C LYS A 93 -7.20 -20.47 17.25
N PRO A 94 -6.39 -20.89 16.25
CA PRO A 94 -4.93 -20.73 16.22
C PRO A 94 -4.51 -19.26 16.15
N PRO A 95 -3.29 -18.91 16.57
CA PRO A 95 -2.78 -17.54 16.45
C PRO A 95 -2.51 -17.19 14.97
N MET A 96 -2.55 -15.91 14.64
CA MET A 96 -2.17 -15.47 13.31
C MET A 96 -0.72 -15.84 12.99
N PRO A 97 -0.42 -16.48 11.84
CA PRO A 97 0.94 -16.90 11.52
C PRO A 97 1.90 -15.74 11.31
N ALA A 98 3.14 -15.87 11.80
CA ALA A 98 4.18 -14.84 11.66
C ALA A 98 4.75 -14.72 10.22
N LYS A 99 4.47 -15.68 9.33
CA LYS A 99 5.00 -15.74 7.96
C LYS A 99 4.72 -14.50 7.11
N TYR A 100 3.67 -13.76 7.43
CA TYR A 100 3.29 -12.56 6.67
C TYR A 100 4.23 -11.38 6.90
N GLY A 101 5.04 -11.40 7.94
CA GLY A 101 6.13 -10.45 8.15
C GLY A 101 7.21 -10.50 7.08
N SER A 102 7.29 -11.60 6.33
CA SER A 102 8.23 -11.78 5.22
C SER A 102 7.71 -11.29 3.86
N LEU A 103 6.47 -10.81 3.80
CA LEU A 103 5.93 -10.22 2.56
C LEU A 103 6.72 -8.96 2.16
N PRO A 104 6.80 -8.65 0.86
CA PRO A 104 7.35 -7.37 0.40
C PRO A 104 6.66 -6.20 1.10
N ALA A 105 7.41 -5.17 1.46
CA ALA A 105 6.87 -4.00 2.16
C ALA A 105 5.68 -3.35 1.43
N ALA A 106 5.75 -3.30 0.08
CA ALA A 106 4.65 -2.78 -0.73
C ALA A 106 3.36 -3.61 -0.63
N ASP A 107 3.47 -4.92 -0.43
CA ASP A 107 2.31 -5.80 -0.24
C ASP A 107 1.72 -5.65 1.16
N VAL A 108 2.55 -5.49 2.17
CA VAL A 108 2.11 -5.19 3.54
C VAL A 108 1.38 -3.84 3.57
N ASP A 109 1.94 -2.80 2.97
CA ASP A 109 1.33 -1.47 2.93
C ASP A 109 -0.01 -1.49 2.15
N ALA A 110 -0.11 -2.28 1.09
CA ALA A 110 -1.36 -2.48 0.35
C ALA A 110 -2.41 -3.21 1.21
N LEU A 111 -2.03 -4.24 1.96
CA LEU A 111 -2.92 -4.90 2.92
C LEU A 111 -3.43 -3.92 3.98
N VAL A 112 -2.56 -3.07 4.53
CA VAL A 112 -2.95 -2.03 5.49
C VAL A 112 -3.97 -1.07 4.88
N ALA A 113 -3.74 -0.60 3.64
CA ALA A 113 -4.68 0.26 2.93
C ALA A 113 -6.04 -0.42 2.73
N TYR A 114 -6.05 -1.70 2.36
CA TYR A 114 -7.28 -2.47 2.24
C TYR A 114 -8.01 -2.58 3.58
N MET A 115 -7.33 -2.95 4.65
CA MET A 115 -7.93 -3.04 5.99
C MET A 115 -8.47 -1.68 6.46
N GLN A 116 -7.75 -0.60 6.21
CA GLN A 116 -8.20 0.77 6.53
C GLN A 116 -9.45 1.19 5.76
N SER A 117 -9.68 0.63 4.57
CA SER A 117 -10.88 0.89 3.78
C SER A 117 -12.15 0.22 4.33
N LEU A 118 -12.00 -0.76 5.20
CA LEU A 118 -13.12 -1.48 5.84
C LEU A 118 -13.67 -0.65 7.02
N LYS A 119 -14.65 0.21 6.73
CA LYS A 119 -15.30 1.14 7.68
C LYS A 119 -16.65 0.61 8.16
#